data_999a2ab269e4e6cd0a94dd9c62a464e2
#
_entry.id   999a2ab269e4e6cd0a94dd9c62a464e2
#
_cell.length_a   1.000
_cell.length_b   1.000
_cell.length_c   1.000
_cell.angle_alpha   90.00
_cell.angle_beta   90.00
_cell.angle_gamma   90.00
#
_symmetry.space_group_name_H-M   'P 1'
#
loop_
_entity.id
_entity.type
_entity.pdbx_description
1 polymer ?
#
loop_
_entity_poly.entity_id
_entity_poly.type
_entity_poly.pdbx_seq_one_letter_code
_entity_poly.pdbx_strand_id
1 'polypeptide(L)'
;AYFGTGMEFPAILDTKNLDLPYNKKSKKIKLHKSHEWSLMLDDIVEWYNRAGIILIYRPNEVSLKWWLQAGGFNITYPNYDYYIDEKTMAKHIAIQNDSILKFAHKHKLTWEHHHKHHDILIAKKFPK
;
A
#
# COMPACT_ATOMS: atom_id res chain seq x y z
N ALA A 1 0.55 -5.63 -10.83
CA ALA A 1 1.31 -4.69 -11.62
C ALA A 1 0.62 -3.34 -11.73
N TYR A 2 1.39 -2.37 -11.91
CA TYR A 2 0.92 -1.03 -12.06
C TYR A 2 0.64 -0.71 -13.53
N PHE A 3 -0.50 -0.12 -13.83
CA PHE A 3 -0.96 0.05 -15.20
C PHE A 3 -1.03 1.47 -15.70
N GLY A 4 -0.57 2.39 -15.01
CA GLY A 4 -0.67 3.75 -15.47
C GLY A 4 -0.35 4.75 -14.38
N THR A 5 -0.84 5.95 -14.55
CA THR A 5 -0.45 7.09 -13.75
C THR A 5 -1.20 7.14 -12.42
N GLY A 6 -0.67 6.51 -11.39
CA GLY A 6 -1.18 6.61 -10.03
C GLY A 6 -2.29 5.64 -9.66
N MET A 7 -2.69 4.75 -10.55
CA MET A 7 -3.75 3.78 -10.25
C MET A 7 -3.28 2.67 -9.33
N GLU A 8 -4.13 2.26 -8.42
CA GLU A 8 -3.88 1.14 -7.55
C GLU A 8 -4.28 -0.18 -8.19
N PHE A 9 -3.60 -1.25 -7.75
CA PHE A 9 -4.03 -2.60 -8.03
C PHE A 9 -5.30 -2.91 -7.22
N PRO A 10 -6.20 -3.78 -7.73
CA PRO A 10 -7.41 -4.14 -6.99
C PRO A 10 -7.13 -4.65 -5.58
N ALA A 11 -8.03 -4.37 -4.65
CA ALA A 11 -7.88 -4.76 -3.26
C ALA A 11 -7.90 -6.27 -3.03
N ILE A 12 -8.51 -7.03 -3.94
CA ILE A 12 -8.62 -8.48 -3.81
C ILE A 12 -7.25 -9.12 -4.04
N LEU A 13 -6.74 -9.79 -3.02
CA LEU A 13 -5.47 -10.48 -3.07
C LEU A 13 -5.67 -11.94 -3.45
N ASP A 14 -5.25 -12.30 -4.65
CA ASP A 14 -5.16 -13.69 -5.10
C ASP A 14 -4.04 -13.84 -6.13
N THR A 15 -3.73 -15.08 -6.53
CA THR A 15 -2.65 -15.34 -7.49
C THR A 15 -2.91 -14.70 -8.84
N LYS A 16 -4.16 -14.61 -9.27
CA LYS A 16 -4.53 -14.01 -10.54
C LYS A 16 -4.26 -12.50 -10.52
N ASN A 17 -4.63 -11.83 -9.43
CA ASN A 17 -4.40 -10.40 -9.27
C ASN A 17 -2.91 -10.07 -9.26
N LEU A 18 -2.08 -10.90 -8.62
CA LEU A 18 -0.65 -10.69 -8.59
C LEU A 18 0.05 -11.06 -9.89
N ASP A 19 -0.57 -11.91 -10.69
CA ASP A 19 -0.01 -12.29 -11.98
C ASP A 19 -0.38 -11.34 -13.12
N LEU A 20 -1.44 -10.55 -12.98
CA LEU A 20 -1.88 -9.61 -14.01
C LEU A 20 -1.19 -8.24 -13.88
N PRO A 21 -0.85 -7.59 -14.97
CA PRO A 21 -0.75 -8.02 -16.37
C PRO A 21 0.62 -8.63 -16.67
N TYR A 22 0.90 -9.72 -16.13
CA TYR A 22 2.23 -10.30 -16.15
C TYR A 22 2.60 -10.90 -17.49
N ASN A 23 3.71 -10.49 -18.03
CA ASN A 23 4.33 -11.15 -19.16
C ASN A 23 5.36 -12.16 -18.64
N LYS A 24 5.02 -13.44 -18.66
CA LYS A 24 5.90 -14.52 -18.20
C LYS A 24 7.24 -14.60 -18.95
N LYS A 25 7.27 -14.09 -20.18
CA LYS A 25 8.48 -14.06 -21.01
C LYS A 25 9.42 -12.92 -20.63
N SER A 26 8.91 -11.88 -20.01
CA SER A 26 9.74 -10.78 -19.55
C SER A 26 10.28 -11.12 -18.17
N LYS A 27 11.55 -11.28 -18.00
CA LYS A 27 12.19 -11.52 -16.70
C LYS A 27 12.23 -10.25 -15.82
N LYS A 28 11.37 -9.27 -16.09
CA LYS A 28 11.31 -8.02 -15.36
C LYS A 28 10.61 -8.19 -14.01
N ILE A 29 11.04 -7.42 -13.03
CA ILE A 29 10.41 -7.34 -11.71
C ILE A 29 9.01 -6.75 -11.87
N LYS A 30 8.02 -7.40 -11.27
CA LYS A 30 6.65 -6.90 -11.17
C LYS A 30 6.54 -5.97 -9.98
N LEU A 31 5.88 -4.86 -10.17
CA LEU A 31 5.55 -3.94 -9.08
C LEU A 31 4.03 -3.82 -8.97
N HIS A 32 3.53 -4.16 -7.79
CA HIS A 32 2.13 -3.99 -7.43
C HIS A 32 2.01 -2.91 -6.36
N LYS A 33 0.98 -2.10 -6.45
CA LYS A 33 0.73 -1.02 -5.50
C LYS A 33 -0.73 -1.06 -5.07
N SER A 34 -0.97 -1.12 -3.77
CA SER A 34 -2.31 -0.98 -3.19
C SER A 34 -2.19 -0.63 -1.72
N HIS A 35 -2.93 0.39 -1.28
CA HIS A 35 -2.99 0.72 0.15
C HIS A 35 -3.85 -0.29 0.92
N GLU A 36 -4.84 -0.91 0.27
CA GLU A 36 -5.68 -1.94 0.90
C GLU A 36 -4.90 -3.19 1.29
N TRP A 37 -3.83 -3.50 0.59
CA TRP A 37 -3.00 -4.65 0.91
C TRP A 37 -2.23 -4.49 2.22
N SER A 38 -2.19 -3.28 2.77
CA SER A 38 -1.65 -3.05 4.11
C SER A 38 -2.37 -3.86 5.20
N LEU A 39 -3.63 -4.23 4.95
CA LEU A 39 -4.43 -5.06 5.85
C LEU A 39 -4.15 -6.56 5.69
N MET A 40 -3.38 -6.97 4.68
CA MET A 40 -3.14 -8.36 4.32
C MET A 40 -1.64 -8.71 4.26
N LEU A 41 -0.81 -7.96 4.96
CA LEU A 41 0.65 -8.11 4.88
C LEU A 41 1.13 -9.48 5.34
N ASP A 42 0.53 -10.04 6.36
CA ASP A 42 0.88 -11.38 6.84
C ASP A 42 0.51 -12.45 5.82
N ASP A 43 -0.64 -12.31 5.16
CA ASP A 43 -1.05 -13.22 4.09
C ASP A 43 -0.13 -13.12 2.88
N ILE A 44 0.31 -11.92 2.53
CA ILE A 44 1.27 -11.72 1.43
C ILE A 44 2.58 -12.46 1.72
N VAL A 45 3.09 -12.34 2.92
CA VAL A 45 4.32 -13.04 3.33
C VAL A 45 4.16 -14.55 3.27
N GLU A 46 2.99 -15.06 3.70
CA GLU A 46 2.71 -16.50 3.72
C GLU A 46 2.54 -17.06 2.31
N TRP A 47 1.76 -16.37 1.46
CA TRP A 47 1.41 -16.87 0.13
C TRP A 47 2.46 -16.57 -0.93
N TYR A 48 3.24 -15.51 -0.74
CA TYR A 48 4.23 -15.03 -1.71
C TYR A 48 5.57 -14.79 -1.03
N ASN A 49 6.15 -15.84 -0.51
CA ASN A 49 7.36 -15.79 0.32
C ASN A 49 8.60 -15.22 -0.40
N ARG A 50 8.55 -15.10 -1.72
CA ARG A 50 9.62 -14.47 -2.52
C ARG A 50 9.34 -13.02 -2.86
N ALA A 51 8.20 -12.48 -2.46
CA ALA A 51 7.87 -11.10 -2.73
C ALA A 51 8.65 -10.16 -1.80
N GLY A 52 9.22 -9.13 -2.38
CA GLY A 52 9.71 -7.98 -1.61
C GLY A 52 8.55 -7.07 -1.23
N ILE A 53 8.55 -6.56 -0.01
CA ILE A 53 7.53 -5.66 0.48
C ILE A 53 8.17 -4.31 0.78
N ILE A 54 7.59 -3.26 0.24
CA ILE A 54 7.96 -1.87 0.55
C ILE A 54 6.76 -1.24 1.24
N LEU A 55 6.96 -0.84 2.48
CA LEU A 55 5.95 -0.15 3.27
C LEU A 55 6.18 1.35 3.18
N ILE A 56 5.10 2.08 2.93
CA ILE A 56 5.10 3.54 2.93
C ILE A 56 4.16 4.00 4.04
N TYR A 57 4.70 4.78 4.95
CA TYR A 57 3.97 5.29 6.11
C TYR A 57 4.00 6.82 6.13
N ARG A 58 2.86 7.41 6.43
CA ARG A 58 2.70 8.80 6.80
C ARG A 58 1.83 8.90 8.05
N PRO A 59 2.05 9.88 8.93
CA PRO A 59 1.10 10.12 10.03
C PRO A 59 -0.34 10.27 9.54
N ASN A 60 -1.30 9.87 10.37
CA ASN A 60 -2.70 9.80 9.96
C ASN A 60 -3.24 11.13 9.39
N GLU A 61 -2.95 12.24 10.08
CA GLU A 61 -3.40 13.57 9.65
C GLU A 61 -2.78 13.99 8.32
N VAL A 62 -1.51 13.66 8.13
CA VAL A 62 -0.79 13.95 6.87
C VAL A 62 -1.39 13.13 5.74
N SER A 63 -1.66 11.85 5.98
CA SER A 63 -2.27 10.96 4.98
C SER A 63 -3.64 11.48 4.54
N LEU A 64 -4.48 11.88 5.48
CA LEU A 64 -5.80 12.43 5.18
C LEU A 64 -5.70 13.71 4.35
N LYS A 65 -4.81 14.63 4.75
CA LYS A 65 -4.58 15.87 4.03
C LYS A 65 -4.13 15.62 2.59
N TRP A 66 -3.16 14.74 2.40
CA TRP A 66 -2.68 14.39 1.07
C TRP A 66 -3.77 13.75 0.21
N TRP A 67 -4.57 12.88 0.80
CA TRP A 67 -5.69 12.24 0.09
C TRP A 67 -6.72 13.27 -0.37
N LEU A 68 -7.09 14.22 0.49
CA LEU A 68 -8.00 15.32 0.13
C LEU A 68 -7.42 16.18 -0.98
N GLN A 69 -6.14 16.52 -0.93
CA GLN A 69 -5.46 17.29 -1.97
C GLN A 69 -5.37 16.55 -3.30
N ALA A 70 -5.27 15.23 -3.28
CA ALA A 70 -5.20 14.40 -4.48
C ALA A 70 -6.56 14.19 -5.16
N GLY A 71 -7.63 14.70 -4.59
CA GLY A 71 -8.98 14.61 -5.16
C GLY A 71 -10.04 14.15 -4.16
N GLY A 72 -9.66 13.48 -3.09
CA GLY A 72 -10.56 13.07 -2.02
C GLY A 72 -11.81 12.36 -2.54
N PHE A 73 -12.98 12.87 -2.20
CA PHE A 73 -14.27 12.27 -2.59
C PHE A 73 -14.60 12.39 -4.08
N ASN A 74 -13.81 13.13 -4.85
CA ASN A 74 -13.92 13.17 -6.31
C ASN A 74 -13.18 12.04 -7.00
N ILE A 75 -12.44 11.23 -6.26
CA ILE A 75 -11.72 10.07 -6.81
C ILE A 75 -12.76 9.01 -7.19
N THR A 76 -12.73 8.57 -8.45
CA THR A 76 -13.66 7.56 -8.97
C THR A 76 -13.04 6.17 -9.10
N TYR A 77 -11.72 6.09 -9.02
CA TYR A 77 -10.99 4.82 -9.07
C TYR A 77 -9.72 4.89 -8.22
N PRO A 78 -9.53 3.97 -7.27
CA PRO A 78 -10.51 2.95 -6.84
C PRO A 78 -11.69 3.59 -6.11
N ASN A 79 -12.86 2.98 -6.21
CA ASN A 79 -14.08 3.45 -5.52
C ASN A 79 -14.39 2.50 -4.36
N TYR A 80 -13.81 2.79 -3.21
CA TYR A 80 -14.01 1.99 -2.01
C TYR A 80 -15.22 2.45 -1.21
N ASP A 81 -15.87 1.51 -0.51
CA ASP A 81 -17.08 1.75 0.26
C ASP A 81 -16.90 2.79 1.38
N TYR A 82 -15.69 2.94 1.91
CA TYR A 82 -15.39 3.90 2.96
C TYR A 82 -15.12 5.32 2.45
N TYR A 83 -15.22 5.57 1.16
CA TYR A 83 -15.14 6.91 0.58
C TYR A 83 -16.47 7.65 0.76
N ILE A 84 -16.86 7.88 2.02
CA ILE A 84 -18.15 8.47 2.41
C ILE A 84 -17.97 9.87 2.98
N ASP A 85 -17.16 10.01 4.03
CA ASP A 85 -16.89 11.26 4.73
C ASP A 85 -15.49 11.26 5.33
N GLU A 86 -15.02 12.42 5.81
CA GLU A 86 -13.70 12.56 6.40
C GLU A 86 -13.48 11.67 7.63
N LYS A 87 -14.51 11.54 8.47
CA LYS A 87 -14.44 10.73 9.69
C LYS A 87 -14.20 9.26 9.36
N THR A 88 -14.96 8.72 8.41
CA THR A 88 -14.80 7.33 7.96
C THR A 88 -13.45 7.12 7.29
N MET A 89 -13.01 8.07 6.46
CA MET A 89 -11.71 7.99 5.80
C MET A 89 -10.55 8.06 6.81
N ALA A 90 -10.64 8.97 7.78
CA ALA A 90 -9.62 9.09 8.84
C ALA A 90 -9.50 7.81 9.66
N LYS A 91 -10.63 7.19 9.99
CA LYS A 91 -10.67 5.90 10.70
C LYS A 91 -9.99 4.80 9.86
N HIS A 92 -10.28 4.75 8.57
CA HIS A 92 -9.70 3.74 7.67
C HIS A 92 -8.19 3.92 7.51
N ILE A 93 -7.74 5.15 7.34
CA ILE A 93 -6.30 5.47 7.31
C ILE A 93 -5.61 5.01 8.59
N ALA A 94 -6.21 5.27 9.75
CA ALA A 94 -5.66 4.84 11.04
C ALA A 94 -5.53 3.32 11.14
N ILE A 95 -6.52 2.57 10.66
CA ILE A 95 -6.51 1.11 10.62
C ILE A 95 -5.37 0.61 9.71
N GLN A 96 -5.24 1.17 8.53
CA GLN A 96 -4.18 0.80 7.58
C GLN A 96 -2.79 1.11 8.13
N ASN A 97 -2.59 2.30 8.68
CA ASN A 97 -1.33 2.70 9.27
C ASN A 97 -0.95 1.84 10.48
N ASP A 98 -1.92 1.51 11.34
CA ASP A 98 -1.69 0.61 12.47
C ASP A 98 -1.20 -0.76 12.00
N SER A 99 -1.81 -1.30 10.97
CA SER A 99 -1.39 -2.58 10.36
C SER A 99 0.04 -2.51 9.81
N ILE A 100 0.39 -1.42 9.13
CA ILE A 100 1.74 -1.20 8.60
C ILE A 100 2.76 -1.13 9.75
N LEU A 101 2.47 -0.38 10.80
CA LEU A 101 3.37 -0.24 11.95
C LEU A 101 3.56 -1.56 12.68
N LYS A 102 2.49 -2.32 12.89
CA LYS A 102 2.54 -3.65 13.52
C LYS A 102 3.38 -4.63 12.71
N PHE A 103 3.21 -4.65 11.40
CA PHE A 103 4.01 -5.50 10.53
C PHE A 103 5.49 -5.13 10.59
N ALA A 104 5.81 -3.84 10.51
CA ALA A 104 7.19 -3.38 10.59
C ALA A 104 7.82 -3.74 11.93
N HIS A 105 7.09 -3.58 13.03
CA HIS A 105 7.55 -3.96 14.37
C HIS A 105 7.78 -5.47 14.48
N LYS A 106 6.83 -6.27 14.03
CA LYS A 106 6.91 -7.75 14.04
C LYS A 106 8.16 -8.26 13.31
N HIS A 107 8.49 -7.66 12.18
CA HIS A 107 9.63 -8.05 11.36
C HIS A 107 10.90 -7.23 11.65
N LYS A 108 10.88 -6.39 12.68
CA LYS A 108 12.03 -5.57 13.12
C LYS A 108 12.59 -4.71 11.99
N LEU A 109 11.70 -4.13 11.20
CA LEU A 109 12.09 -3.25 10.09
C LEU A 109 12.46 -1.86 10.63
N THR A 110 13.47 -1.26 10.02
CA THR A 110 13.86 0.12 10.29
C THR A 110 13.21 1.07 9.29
N TRP A 111 12.79 2.23 9.80
CA TRP A 111 12.20 3.27 8.98
C TRP A 111 13.25 4.26 8.52
N GLU A 112 13.17 4.65 7.23
CA GLU A 112 13.97 5.71 6.64
C GLU A 112 13.07 6.83 6.18
N HIS A 113 13.49 8.08 6.42
CA HIS A 113 12.78 9.25 5.89
C HIS A 113 13.01 9.38 4.39
N HIS A 114 11.95 9.70 3.65
CA HIS A 114 12.08 10.08 2.26
C HIS A 114 12.65 11.51 2.19
N HIS A 115 13.81 11.69 1.56
CA HIS A 115 14.57 12.93 1.62
C HIS A 115 13.85 14.17 1.06
N LYS A 116 12.88 14.00 0.15
CA LYS A 116 12.06 15.10 -0.40
C LYS A 116 10.78 15.34 0.40
N HIS A 117 10.37 14.41 1.21
CA HIS A 117 9.12 14.45 1.96
C HIS A 117 9.39 13.89 3.35
N HIS A 118 9.73 14.78 4.28
CA HIS A 118 10.11 14.39 5.64
C HIS A 118 8.99 13.69 6.42
N ASP A 119 7.76 13.82 5.96
CA ASP A 119 6.58 13.17 6.53
C ASP A 119 6.34 11.75 5.99
N ILE A 120 7.18 11.28 5.07
CA ILE A 120 7.08 9.93 4.51
C ILE A 120 8.22 9.08 5.07
N LEU A 121 7.83 7.96 5.67
CA LEU A 121 8.74 6.92 6.15
C LEU A 121 8.62 5.70 5.24
N ILE A 122 9.75 5.10 4.93
CA ILE A 122 9.81 3.90 4.09
C ILE A 122 10.54 2.80 4.85
N ALA A 123 9.94 1.64 4.93
CA ALA A 123 10.59 0.42 5.41
C ALA A 123 10.49 -0.67 4.35
N LYS A 124 11.44 -1.59 4.36
CA LYS A 124 11.53 -2.63 3.34
C LYS A 124 11.76 -3.99 3.97
N LYS A 125 11.09 -5.00 3.45
CA LYS A 125 11.35 -6.40 3.75
C LYS A 125 11.54 -7.16 2.45
N PHE A 126 12.68 -7.79 2.29
CA PHE A 126 12.97 -8.62 1.13
C PHE A 126 13.17 -10.08 1.55
N PRO A 127 12.89 -11.04 0.66
CA PRO A 127 13.16 -12.44 0.95
C PRO A 127 14.65 -12.66 1.15
N LYS A 128 14.96 -13.58 2.05
CA LYS A 128 16.35 -13.98 2.31
C LYS A 128 16.90 -14.86 1.19
#